data_8f2d2fe3acc3dfe78e2ed8d6cf93a479
#
_entry.id   8f2d2fe3acc3dfe78e2ed8d6cf93a479
#
_cell.length_a   1.000
_cell.length_b   1.000
_cell.length_c   1.000
_cell.angle_alpha   90.00
_cell.angle_beta   90.00
_cell.angle_gamma   90.00
#
_symmetry.space_group_name_H-M   'P 1'
#
loop_
_entity.id
_entity.type
_entity.pdbx_description
1 polymer ?
#
loop_
_entity_poly.entity_id
_entity_poly.type
_entity_poly.pdbx_seq_one_letter_code
_entity_poly.pdbx_strand_id
1 'polypeptide(L)'
;MSRKRNPERAAIRIARKLVGEIRRRRLRPGTHLAAEHRMVEELGVARATVREALRFLELQGALRIKAGPGGGPVVSAPGADHLASTLSLHLQFADASFRSVVEARCSIYPVLAAEAAANATREDIATLHESVARMRGGAHDPDLFREEARRFMNLIATASGNRVLAILVEALHRMSGETSAEWDEKQRRSTFRNYERVIGAIENREPEAARSIMAKSLEVALRRWERTAPDQLKQPVSWIASDD
;
A
#
# COMPACT_ATOMS: atom_id res chain seq x y z
N MET A 1 26.43 -1.49 40.27
CA MET A 1 25.11 -1.97 39.79
C MET A 1 25.15 -2.09 38.27
N SER A 2 25.34 -3.29 37.74
CA SER A 2 25.40 -3.54 36.28
C SER A 2 24.01 -3.37 35.70
N ARG A 3 23.78 -2.37 34.84
CA ARG A 3 22.56 -2.22 34.05
C ARG A 3 22.43 -3.46 33.17
N LYS A 4 21.57 -4.42 33.54
CA LYS A 4 21.15 -5.52 32.64
C LYS A 4 20.77 -4.89 31.29
N ARG A 5 21.62 -5.10 30.28
CA ARG A 5 21.32 -4.70 28.90
C ARG A 5 20.02 -5.42 28.48
N ASN A 6 18.93 -4.66 28.33
CA ASN A 6 17.67 -5.23 27.84
C ASN A 6 17.94 -5.82 26.45
N PRO A 7 17.83 -7.14 26.25
CA PRO A 7 18.14 -7.80 24.98
C PRO A 7 17.31 -7.26 23.82
N GLU A 8 16.04 -6.92 24.06
CA GLU A 8 15.14 -6.32 23.08
C GLU A 8 15.66 -4.97 22.54
N ARG A 9 16.17 -4.09 23.44
CA ARG A 9 16.80 -2.82 23.02
C ARG A 9 18.05 -3.06 22.19
N ALA A 10 18.78 -4.14 22.46
CA ALA A 10 19.96 -4.52 21.69
C ALA A 10 19.55 -4.98 20.28
N ALA A 11 18.53 -5.82 20.13
CA ALA A 11 18.02 -6.29 18.86
C ALA A 11 17.51 -5.13 17.98
N ILE A 12 16.71 -4.21 18.54
CA ILE A 12 16.24 -3.01 17.82
C ILE A 12 17.40 -2.13 17.35
N ARG A 13 18.47 -2.00 18.15
CA ARG A 13 19.66 -1.24 17.74
C ARG A 13 20.38 -1.91 16.57
N ILE A 14 20.50 -3.24 16.57
CA ILE A 14 21.05 -3.99 15.45
C ILE A 14 20.16 -3.85 14.21
N ALA A 15 18.85 -3.98 14.35
CA ALA A 15 17.89 -3.78 13.26
C ALA A 15 18.07 -2.40 12.61
N ARG A 16 18.14 -1.33 13.40
CA ARG A 16 18.41 0.03 12.88
C ARG A 16 19.75 0.14 12.15
N LYS A 17 20.79 -0.53 12.65
CA LYS A 17 22.12 -0.55 12.00
C LYS A 17 22.03 -1.23 10.63
N LEU A 18 21.34 -2.37 10.54
CA LEU A 18 21.13 -3.10 9.29
C LEU A 18 20.34 -2.26 8.26
N VAL A 19 19.24 -1.62 8.68
CA VAL A 19 18.48 -0.70 7.79
C VAL A 19 19.35 0.47 7.33
N GLY A 20 20.14 1.05 8.22
CA GLY A 20 21.09 2.11 7.88
C GLY A 20 22.14 1.65 6.86
N GLU A 21 22.63 0.42 6.97
CA GLU A 21 23.56 -0.18 6.02
C GLU A 21 22.91 -0.44 4.65
N ILE A 22 21.71 -1.04 4.62
CA ILE A 22 20.94 -1.25 3.40
C ILE A 22 20.79 0.07 2.64
N ARG A 23 20.40 1.16 3.32
CA ARG A 23 20.26 2.49 2.71
C ARG A 23 21.58 3.07 2.22
N ARG A 24 22.63 3.04 3.06
CA ARG A 24 23.94 3.61 2.72
C ARG A 24 24.55 2.92 1.51
N ARG A 25 24.44 1.58 1.44
CA ARG A 25 24.96 0.76 0.31
C ARG A 25 24.00 0.70 -0.87
N ARG A 26 22.81 1.29 -0.77
CA ARG A 26 21.76 1.27 -1.80
C ARG A 26 21.41 -0.15 -2.24
N LEU A 27 21.34 -1.09 -1.29
CA LEU A 27 21.02 -2.47 -1.59
C LEU A 27 19.57 -2.57 -2.09
N ARG A 28 19.37 -3.27 -3.20
CA ARG A 28 18.05 -3.46 -3.81
C ARG A 28 17.35 -4.68 -3.21
N PRO A 29 16.01 -4.72 -3.25
CA PRO A 29 15.26 -5.94 -2.94
C PRO A 29 15.83 -7.13 -3.74
N GLY A 30 15.92 -8.30 -3.09
CA GLY A 30 16.56 -9.50 -3.63
C GLY A 30 18.06 -9.62 -3.30
N THR A 31 18.70 -8.57 -2.78
CA THR A 31 20.13 -8.64 -2.39
C THR A 31 20.28 -9.44 -1.10
N HIS A 32 21.18 -10.44 -1.10
CA HIS A 32 21.56 -11.17 0.10
C HIS A 32 22.41 -10.30 1.04
N LEU A 33 22.07 -10.31 2.31
CA LEU A 33 22.93 -9.77 3.36
C LEU A 33 23.95 -10.82 3.81
N ALA A 34 24.88 -10.42 4.69
CA ALA A 34 25.82 -11.35 5.31
C ALA A 34 25.06 -12.44 6.08
N ALA A 35 25.61 -13.66 6.06
CA ALA A 35 25.05 -14.76 6.85
C ALA A 35 25.07 -14.44 8.35
N GLU A 36 24.12 -15.02 9.11
CA GLU A 36 23.93 -14.76 10.54
C GLU A 36 25.23 -14.88 11.35
N HIS A 37 26.06 -15.92 11.07
CA HIS A 37 27.32 -16.12 11.78
C HIS A 37 28.33 -14.99 11.56
N ARG A 38 28.42 -14.47 10.34
CA ARG A 38 29.26 -13.31 10.03
C ARG A 38 28.76 -12.03 10.69
N MET A 39 27.43 -11.84 10.75
CA MET A 39 26.86 -10.71 11.48
C MET A 39 27.18 -10.77 12.96
N VAL A 40 27.19 -11.95 13.58
CA VAL A 40 27.59 -12.16 14.99
C VAL A 40 29.03 -11.70 15.20
N GLU A 41 29.95 -12.13 14.33
CA GLU A 41 31.38 -11.75 14.40
C GLU A 41 31.59 -10.24 14.19
N GLU A 42 31.01 -9.67 13.13
CA GLU A 42 31.17 -8.25 12.77
C GLU A 42 30.53 -7.29 13.78
N LEU A 43 29.41 -7.70 14.39
CA LEU A 43 28.67 -6.84 15.33
C LEU A 43 29.10 -7.05 16.77
N GLY A 44 29.83 -8.13 17.09
CA GLY A 44 30.30 -8.44 18.44
C GLY A 44 29.14 -8.65 19.43
N VAL A 45 28.04 -9.26 19.01
CA VAL A 45 26.83 -9.49 19.82
C VAL A 45 26.45 -10.97 19.86
N ALA A 46 25.62 -11.35 20.82
CA ALA A 46 25.13 -12.72 20.92
C ALA A 46 24.30 -13.12 19.69
N ARG A 47 24.41 -14.37 19.27
CA ARG A 47 23.66 -14.93 18.13
C ARG A 47 22.15 -14.73 18.29
N ALA A 48 21.61 -14.92 19.49
CA ALA A 48 20.20 -14.67 19.78
C ALA A 48 19.78 -13.22 19.46
N THR A 49 20.63 -12.23 19.75
CA THR A 49 20.35 -10.81 19.48
C THR A 49 20.30 -10.53 17.97
N VAL A 50 21.18 -11.16 17.18
CA VAL A 50 21.14 -11.04 15.71
C VAL A 50 19.85 -11.65 15.14
N ARG A 51 19.51 -12.87 15.58
CA ARG A 51 18.28 -13.55 15.13
C ARG A 51 17.03 -12.75 15.45
N GLU A 52 16.95 -12.17 16.65
CA GLU A 52 15.83 -11.34 17.07
C GLU A 52 15.73 -10.06 16.23
N ALA A 53 16.87 -9.44 15.91
CA ALA A 53 16.91 -8.27 15.02
C ALA A 53 16.47 -8.62 13.59
N LEU A 54 16.90 -9.76 13.05
CA LEU A 54 16.49 -10.23 11.73
C LEU A 54 15.00 -10.55 11.68
N ARG A 55 14.49 -11.28 12.70
CA ARG A 55 13.05 -11.58 12.79
C ARG A 55 12.21 -10.31 12.91
N PHE A 56 12.66 -9.32 13.68
CA PHE A 56 11.99 -8.03 13.77
C PHE A 56 11.91 -7.34 12.40
N LEU A 57 13.00 -7.34 11.62
CA LEU A 57 13.03 -6.76 10.28
C LEU A 57 12.19 -7.56 9.26
N GLU A 58 12.10 -8.86 9.43
CA GLU A 58 11.23 -9.72 8.63
C GLU A 58 9.75 -9.41 8.88
N LEU A 59 9.33 -9.34 10.13
CA LEU A 59 7.98 -8.91 10.52
C LEU A 59 7.62 -7.49 10.03
N GLN A 60 8.62 -6.63 9.83
CA GLN A 60 8.43 -5.30 9.24
C GLN A 60 8.52 -5.30 7.70
N GLY A 61 8.68 -6.46 7.06
CA GLY A 61 8.82 -6.61 5.61
C GLY A 61 10.11 -6.03 5.02
N ALA A 62 11.07 -5.62 5.87
CA ALA A 62 12.35 -5.09 5.39
C ALA A 62 13.33 -6.17 4.94
N LEU A 63 13.14 -7.39 5.42
CA LEU A 63 13.90 -8.58 5.07
C LEU A 63 12.95 -9.75 4.81
N ARG A 64 13.48 -10.78 4.12
CA ARG A 64 12.90 -12.12 4.03
C ARG A 64 14.00 -13.12 4.36
N ILE A 65 13.72 -14.11 5.19
CA ILE A 65 14.67 -15.16 5.53
C ILE A 65 14.46 -16.35 4.60
N LYS A 66 15.41 -16.58 3.69
CA LYS A 66 15.38 -17.77 2.84
C LYS A 66 15.96 -18.96 3.58
N ALA A 67 15.25 -20.08 3.59
CA ALA A 67 15.72 -21.34 4.16
C ALA A 67 16.65 -22.09 3.18
N GLY A 68 17.44 -23.04 3.72
CA GLY A 68 18.25 -23.99 2.96
C GLY A 68 19.68 -23.55 2.64
N PRO A 69 20.44 -24.39 1.92
CA PRO A 69 21.84 -24.11 1.54
C PRO A 69 21.93 -22.83 0.68
N GLY A 70 22.77 -21.90 1.09
CA GLY A 70 22.85 -20.57 0.43
C GLY A 70 21.72 -19.61 0.79
N GLY A 71 20.84 -19.99 1.71
CA GLY A 71 19.80 -19.13 2.28
C GLY A 71 20.35 -18.03 3.17
N GLY A 72 19.47 -17.37 3.92
CA GLY A 72 19.82 -16.29 4.84
C GLY A 72 18.98 -15.04 4.60
N PRO A 73 19.32 -13.93 5.26
CA PRO A 73 18.55 -12.71 5.14
C PRO A 73 18.72 -12.05 3.77
N VAL A 74 17.60 -11.76 3.14
CA VAL A 74 17.50 -11.10 1.82
C VAL A 74 16.76 -9.80 2.00
N VAL A 75 17.27 -8.72 1.42
CA VAL A 75 16.61 -7.41 1.43
C VAL A 75 15.26 -7.53 0.75
N SER A 76 14.24 -7.02 1.40
CA SER A 76 12.89 -6.84 0.88
C SER A 76 12.52 -5.35 0.92
N ALA A 77 11.42 -4.98 0.28
CA ALA A 77 10.84 -3.65 0.44
C ALA A 77 9.55 -3.80 1.22
N PRO A 78 9.39 -3.11 2.36
CA PRO A 78 8.10 -3.10 3.05
C PRO A 78 6.99 -2.67 2.09
N GLY A 79 6.02 -3.53 1.90
CA GLY A 79 4.84 -3.24 1.08
C GLY A 79 3.73 -2.58 1.87
N ALA A 80 2.68 -2.19 1.17
CA ALA A 80 1.47 -1.64 1.78
C ALA A 80 0.77 -2.65 2.73
N ASP A 81 1.01 -3.95 2.55
CA ASP A 81 0.46 -5.03 3.38
C ASP A 81 0.93 -4.93 4.84
N HIS A 82 2.21 -4.65 5.08
CA HIS A 82 2.75 -4.47 6.43
C HIS A 82 2.18 -3.22 7.11
N LEU A 83 2.00 -2.13 6.34
CA LEU A 83 1.36 -0.93 6.87
C LEU A 83 -0.13 -1.19 7.11
N ALA A 84 -0.83 -1.87 6.22
CA ALA A 84 -2.23 -2.22 6.36
C ALA A 84 -2.45 -3.12 7.59
N SER A 85 -1.58 -4.12 7.81
CA SER A 85 -1.63 -4.99 8.99
C SER A 85 -1.50 -4.18 10.29
N THR A 86 -0.47 -3.35 10.39
CA THR A 86 -0.26 -2.52 11.58
C THR A 86 -1.39 -1.54 11.80
N LEU A 87 -1.83 -0.84 10.75
CA LEU A 87 -2.89 0.16 10.82
C LEU A 87 -4.23 -0.47 11.15
N SER A 88 -4.59 -1.61 10.53
CA SER A 88 -5.85 -2.31 10.83
C SER A 88 -5.93 -2.78 12.27
N LEU A 89 -4.81 -3.26 12.85
CA LEU A 89 -4.75 -3.60 14.25
C LEU A 89 -5.08 -2.40 15.15
N HIS A 90 -4.45 -1.26 14.90
CA HIS A 90 -4.73 -0.03 15.65
C HIS A 90 -6.18 0.43 15.51
N LEU A 91 -6.74 0.38 14.30
CA LEU A 91 -8.11 0.79 14.02
C LEU A 91 -9.13 -0.17 14.64
N GLN A 92 -8.82 -1.46 14.73
CA GLN A 92 -9.66 -2.45 15.43
C GLN A 92 -9.76 -2.12 16.92
N PHE A 93 -8.63 -1.78 17.57
CA PHE A 93 -8.64 -1.36 18.98
C PHE A 93 -9.27 0.02 19.23
N ALA A 94 -9.40 0.83 18.19
CA ALA A 94 -10.06 2.13 18.23
C ALA A 94 -11.55 2.05 17.84
N ASP A 95 -12.10 0.85 17.66
CA ASP A 95 -13.48 0.61 17.19
C ASP A 95 -13.84 1.41 15.92
N ALA A 96 -12.84 1.63 15.05
CA ALA A 96 -13.04 2.36 13.81
C ALA A 96 -13.93 1.56 12.86
N SER A 97 -14.89 2.23 12.22
CA SER A 97 -15.76 1.59 11.24
C SER A 97 -15.11 1.50 9.87
N PHE A 98 -15.53 0.53 9.06
CA PHE A 98 -15.14 0.43 7.65
C PHE A 98 -15.48 1.71 6.87
N ARG A 99 -16.59 2.41 7.23
CA ARG A 99 -16.93 3.73 6.69
C ARG A 99 -15.78 4.72 6.82
N SER A 100 -15.14 4.79 8.00
CA SER A 100 -14.04 5.73 8.25
C SER A 100 -12.84 5.49 7.31
N VAL A 101 -12.55 4.23 6.99
CA VAL A 101 -11.50 3.87 6.03
C VAL A 101 -11.86 4.35 4.62
N VAL A 102 -13.11 4.16 4.19
CA VAL A 102 -13.59 4.62 2.88
C VAL A 102 -13.57 6.15 2.80
N GLU A 103 -14.04 6.85 3.82
CA GLU A 103 -14.04 8.31 3.89
C GLU A 103 -12.63 8.90 3.87
N ALA A 104 -11.66 8.27 4.56
CA ALA A 104 -10.26 8.65 4.50
C ALA A 104 -9.72 8.55 3.06
N ARG A 105 -10.03 7.47 2.35
CA ARG A 105 -9.67 7.31 0.93
C ARG A 105 -10.32 8.37 0.04
N CYS A 106 -11.61 8.63 0.24
CA CYS A 106 -12.33 9.67 -0.48
C CYS A 106 -11.72 11.07 -0.26
N SER A 107 -11.11 11.32 0.87
CA SER A 107 -10.42 12.58 1.18
C SER A 107 -9.04 12.68 0.53
N ILE A 108 -8.31 11.57 0.40
CA ILE A 108 -6.94 11.54 -0.10
C ILE A 108 -6.88 11.53 -1.64
N TYR A 109 -7.68 10.71 -2.32
CA TYR A 109 -7.57 10.56 -3.76
C TYR A 109 -7.79 11.83 -4.59
N PRO A 110 -8.68 12.78 -4.23
CA PRO A 110 -8.78 14.05 -4.94
C PRO A 110 -7.49 14.87 -4.90
N VAL A 111 -6.76 14.83 -3.77
CA VAL A 111 -5.45 15.46 -3.64
C VAL A 111 -4.44 14.80 -4.56
N LEU A 112 -4.38 13.46 -4.53
CA LEU A 112 -3.48 12.70 -5.40
C LEU A 112 -3.77 12.91 -6.89
N ALA A 113 -5.04 13.04 -7.28
CA ALA A 113 -5.42 13.32 -8.65
C ALA A 113 -4.95 14.72 -9.11
N ALA A 114 -5.05 15.73 -8.23
CA ALA A 114 -4.54 17.08 -8.52
C ALA A 114 -3.01 17.08 -8.62
N GLU A 115 -2.32 16.41 -7.71
CA GLU A 115 -0.86 16.27 -7.74
C GLU A 115 -0.41 15.47 -8.99
N ALA A 116 -1.16 14.42 -9.39
CA ALA A 116 -0.89 13.70 -10.63
C ALA A 116 -1.02 14.60 -11.87
N ALA A 117 -2.01 15.50 -11.92
CA ALA A 117 -2.13 16.47 -13.00
C ALA A 117 -0.91 17.41 -13.07
N ALA A 118 -0.30 17.74 -11.92
CA ALA A 118 0.90 18.56 -11.90
C ALA A 118 2.18 17.78 -12.26
N ASN A 119 2.30 16.50 -11.83
CA ASN A 119 3.57 15.78 -11.78
C ASN A 119 3.67 14.59 -12.74
N ALA A 120 2.56 14.03 -13.23
CA ALA A 120 2.56 12.81 -14.06
C ALA A 120 3.49 12.94 -15.27
N THR A 121 4.28 11.91 -15.52
CA THR A 121 5.08 11.77 -16.72
C THR A 121 4.23 11.28 -17.90
N ARG A 122 4.79 11.32 -19.12
CA ARG A 122 4.13 10.74 -20.29
C ARG A 122 3.93 9.22 -20.14
N GLU A 123 4.85 8.55 -19.47
CA GLU A 123 4.78 7.11 -19.20
C GLU A 123 3.66 6.79 -18.21
N ASP A 124 3.50 7.59 -17.14
CA ASP A 124 2.39 7.45 -16.20
C ASP A 124 1.04 7.58 -16.92
N ILE A 125 0.90 8.59 -17.78
CA ILE A 125 -0.33 8.83 -18.54
C ILE A 125 -0.61 7.65 -19.49
N ALA A 126 0.38 7.14 -20.21
CA ALA A 126 0.22 5.97 -21.07
C ALA A 126 -0.24 4.75 -20.27
N THR A 127 0.35 4.51 -19.08
CA THR A 127 -0.02 3.41 -18.19
C THR A 127 -1.46 3.54 -17.65
N LEU A 128 -1.92 4.77 -17.38
CA LEU A 128 -3.31 5.04 -16.99
C LEU A 128 -4.29 4.67 -18.13
N HIS A 129 -3.99 5.06 -19.37
CA HIS A 129 -4.79 4.67 -20.53
C HIS A 129 -4.83 3.15 -20.74
N GLU A 130 -3.70 2.48 -20.61
CA GLU A 130 -3.63 1.01 -20.69
C GLU A 130 -4.50 0.32 -19.64
N SER A 131 -4.51 0.83 -18.40
CA SER A 131 -5.36 0.28 -17.33
C SER A 131 -6.84 0.42 -17.66
N VAL A 132 -7.28 1.58 -18.15
CA VAL A 132 -8.67 1.79 -18.57
C VAL A 132 -9.03 0.92 -19.79
N ALA A 133 -8.12 0.74 -20.75
CA ALA A 133 -8.33 -0.12 -21.91
C ALA A 133 -8.51 -1.60 -21.49
N ARG A 134 -7.67 -2.11 -20.57
CA ARG A 134 -7.82 -3.48 -20.01
C ARG A 134 -9.13 -3.64 -19.26
N MET A 135 -9.47 -2.67 -18.40
CA MET A 135 -10.74 -2.67 -17.67
C MET A 135 -11.94 -2.73 -18.61
N ARG A 136 -11.89 -2.01 -19.73
CA ARG A 136 -12.93 -2.01 -20.77
C ARG A 136 -13.02 -3.35 -21.50
N GLY A 137 -11.86 -3.94 -21.88
CA GLY A 137 -11.80 -5.25 -22.52
C GLY A 137 -12.32 -6.38 -21.62
N GLY A 138 -12.11 -6.26 -20.31
CA GLY A 138 -12.59 -7.22 -19.30
C GLY A 138 -13.90 -6.82 -18.62
N ALA A 139 -14.72 -5.95 -19.23
CA ALA A 139 -15.94 -5.42 -18.60
C ALA A 139 -16.99 -6.49 -18.23
N HIS A 140 -16.92 -7.70 -18.79
CA HIS A 140 -17.80 -8.81 -18.48
C HIS A 140 -17.29 -9.67 -17.32
N ASP A 141 -16.02 -9.52 -16.94
CA ASP A 141 -15.38 -10.20 -15.82
C ASP A 141 -15.36 -9.27 -14.59
N PRO A 142 -16.14 -9.55 -13.54
CA PRO A 142 -16.21 -8.70 -12.35
C PRO A 142 -14.88 -8.62 -11.59
N ASP A 143 -14.07 -9.70 -11.60
CA ASP A 143 -12.81 -9.76 -10.87
C ASP A 143 -11.75 -8.93 -11.58
N LEU A 144 -11.61 -9.10 -12.88
CA LEU A 144 -10.71 -8.29 -13.69
C LEU A 144 -11.08 -6.81 -13.63
N PHE A 145 -12.38 -6.48 -13.66
CA PHE A 145 -12.83 -5.10 -13.51
C PHE A 145 -12.43 -4.49 -12.18
N ARG A 146 -12.59 -5.23 -11.06
CA ARG A 146 -12.19 -4.78 -9.72
C ARG A 146 -10.69 -4.61 -9.60
N GLU A 147 -9.93 -5.55 -10.13
CA GLU A 147 -8.47 -5.49 -10.12
C GLU A 147 -7.97 -4.27 -10.87
N GLU A 148 -8.45 -4.02 -12.08
CA GLU A 148 -8.03 -2.87 -12.88
C GLU A 148 -8.55 -1.55 -12.31
N ALA A 149 -9.72 -1.51 -11.68
CA ALA A 149 -10.19 -0.33 -10.96
C ALA A 149 -9.27 0.02 -9.78
N ARG A 150 -8.83 -0.98 -9.02
CA ARG A 150 -7.84 -0.83 -7.95
C ARG A 150 -6.49 -0.37 -8.51
N ARG A 151 -6.05 -1.01 -9.60
CA ARG A 151 -4.80 -0.65 -10.27
C ARG A 151 -4.81 0.79 -10.74
N PHE A 152 -5.88 1.26 -11.37
CA PHE A 152 -6.03 2.64 -11.81
C PHE A 152 -5.84 3.63 -10.65
N MET A 153 -6.47 3.37 -9.52
CA MET A 153 -6.33 4.21 -8.33
C MET A 153 -4.89 4.25 -7.80
N ASN A 154 -4.20 3.12 -7.81
CA ASN A 154 -2.78 3.04 -7.41
C ASN A 154 -1.88 3.79 -8.42
N LEU A 155 -2.18 3.72 -9.71
CA LEU A 155 -1.45 4.48 -10.74
C LEU A 155 -1.61 6.00 -10.54
N ILE A 156 -2.80 6.49 -10.22
CA ILE A 156 -3.00 7.91 -9.84
C ILE A 156 -2.15 8.28 -8.63
N ALA A 157 -2.12 7.41 -7.61
CA ALA A 157 -1.32 7.65 -6.41
C ALA A 157 0.18 7.70 -6.73
N THR A 158 0.67 6.82 -7.60
CA THR A 158 2.07 6.82 -8.06
C THR A 158 2.40 8.06 -8.88
N ALA A 159 1.55 8.40 -9.85
CA ALA A 159 1.71 9.54 -10.74
C ALA A 159 1.68 10.89 -10.02
N SER A 160 1.10 10.95 -8.81
CA SER A 160 1.12 12.17 -7.97
C SER A 160 2.53 12.57 -7.54
N GLY A 161 3.48 11.63 -7.48
CA GLY A 161 4.82 11.83 -6.92
C GLY A 161 4.85 11.90 -5.38
N ASN A 162 3.70 11.91 -4.70
CA ASN A 162 3.59 11.96 -3.25
C ASN A 162 3.66 10.56 -2.64
N ARG A 163 4.87 10.08 -2.42
CA ARG A 163 5.12 8.72 -1.91
C ARG A 163 4.46 8.42 -0.57
N VAL A 164 4.30 9.42 0.29
CA VAL A 164 3.70 9.22 1.62
C VAL A 164 2.20 8.94 1.48
N LEU A 165 1.48 9.80 0.75
CA LEU A 165 0.05 9.59 0.51
C LEU A 165 -0.21 8.34 -0.34
N ALA A 166 0.65 8.02 -1.30
CA ALA A 166 0.52 6.83 -2.12
C ALA A 166 0.59 5.54 -1.28
N ILE A 167 1.59 5.42 -0.40
CA ILE A 167 1.73 4.26 0.50
C ILE A 167 0.54 4.19 1.46
N LEU A 168 0.12 5.32 2.03
CA LEU A 168 -0.99 5.37 2.96
C LEU A 168 -2.30 4.93 2.30
N VAL A 169 -2.62 5.47 1.12
CA VAL A 169 -3.88 5.13 0.43
C VAL A 169 -3.88 3.69 -0.07
N GLU A 170 -2.74 3.15 -0.44
CA GLU A 170 -2.61 1.74 -0.81
C GLU A 170 -2.89 0.83 0.40
N ALA A 171 -2.35 1.16 1.58
CA ALA A 171 -2.64 0.43 2.81
C ALA A 171 -4.13 0.51 3.19
N LEU A 172 -4.76 1.69 3.10
CA LEU A 172 -6.19 1.84 3.30
C LEU A 172 -7.01 1.05 2.27
N HIS A 173 -6.52 0.92 1.04
CA HIS A 173 -7.16 0.12 0.01
C HIS A 173 -7.13 -1.37 0.33
N ARG A 174 -5.97 -1.89 0.81
CA ARG A 174 -5.85 -3.28 1.28
C ARG A 174 -6.84 -3.59 2.41
N MET A 175 -7.05 -2.65 3.32
CA MET A 175 -8.01 -2.79 4.42
C MET A 175 -9.46 -2.80 3.96
N SER A 176 -9.74 -2.27 2.77
CA SER A 176 -11.12 -2.20 2.27
C SER A 176 -11.68 -3.54 1.81
N GLY A 177 -10.85 -4.59 1.77
CA GLY A 177 -11.23 -5.93 1.35
C GLY A 177 -11.75 -5.98 -0.09
N GLU A 178 -12.08 -7.17 -0.53
CA GLU A 178 -12.87 -7.35 -1.73
C GLU A 178 -14.32 -7.05 -1.38
N THR A 179 -14.76 -5.83 -1.71
CA THR A 179 -16.18 -5.52 -1.58
C THR A 179 -16.95 -6.39 -2.56
N SER A 180 -17.84 -7.21 -2.03
CA SER A 180 -18.75 -8.06 -2.81
C SER A 180 -19.80 -7.26 -3.62
N ALA A 181 -19.71 -5.93 -3.63
CA ALA A 181 -20.62 -5.09 -4.39
C ALA A 181 -20.46 -5.37 -5.88
N GLU A 182 -21.40 -6.12 -6.43
CA GLU A 182 -21.48 -6.32 -7.87
C GLU A 182 -21.66 -4.97 -8.58
N TRP A 183 -20.88 -4.77 -9.61
CA TRP A 183 -20.96 -3.60 -10.45
C TRP A 183 -21.88 -3.92 -11.63
N ASP A 184 -23.04 -3.27 -11.68
CA ASP A 184 -23.90 -3.37 -12.86
C ASP A 184 -23.26 -2.67 -14.09
N GLU A 185 -23.80 -2.93 -15.26
CA GLU A 185 -23.24 -2.39 -16.51
C GLU A 185 -23.25 -0.85 -16.55
N LYS A 186 -24.27 -0.21 -15.99
CA LYS A 186 -24.37 1.26 -15.90
C LYS A 186 -23.27 1.84 -15.02
N GLN A 187 -22.98 1.16 -13.93
CA GLN A 187 -21.91 1.54 -13.00
C GLN A 187 -20.53 1.38 -13.64
N ARG A 188 -20.27 0.27 -14.33
CA ARG A 188 -19.04 0.06 -15.08
C ARG A 188 -18.83 1.15 -16.14
N ARG A 189 -19.85 1.44 -16.95
CA ARG A 189 -19.80 2.52 -17.95
C ARG A 189 -19.56 3.91 -17.31
N SER A 190 -20.13 4.18 -16.13
CA SER A 190 -19.91 5.43 -15.41
C SER A 190 -18.47 5.54 -14.90
N THR A 191 -17.91 4.44 -14.40
CA THR A 191 -16.52 4.38 -13.92
C THR A 191 -15.55 4.64 -15.06
N PHE A 192 -15.72 4.00 -16.22
CA PHE A 192 -14.89 4.27 -17.40
C PHE A 192 -14.88 5.76 -17.77
N ARG A 193 -16.06 6.35 -17.92
CA ARG A 193 -16.15 7.78 -18.26
C ARG A 193 -15.49 8.69 -17.25
N ASN A 194 -15.61 8.38 -15.97
CA ASN A 194 -14.97 9.16 -14.92
C ASN A 194 -13.45 9.04 -14.96
N TYR A 195 -12.94 7.84 -15.18
CA TYR A 195 -11.49 7.59 -15.28
C TYR A 195 -10.91 8.28 -16.52
N GLU A 196 -11.55 8.21 -17.67
CA GLU A 196 -11.16 8.94 -18.88
C GLU A 196 -11.15 10.46 -18.66
N ARG A 197 -12.14 11.00 -17.95
CA ARG A 197 -12.17 12.43 -17.60
C ARG A 197 -11.03 12.82 -16.64
N VAL A 198 -10.70 11.96 -15.67
CA VAL A 198 -9.53 12.18 -14.78
C VAL A 198 -8.25 12.18 -15.60
N ILE A 199 -8.06 11.21 -16.50
CA ILE A 199 -6.90 11.16 -17.39
C ILE A 199 -6.82 12.42 -18.24
N GLY A 200 -7.92 12.84 -18.87
CA GLY A 200 -7.95 14.07 -19.68
C GLY A 200 -7.55 15.32 -18.90
N ALA A 201 -7.99 15.45 -17.63
CA ALA A 201 -7.58 16.56 -16.77
C ALA A 201 -6.07 16.47 -16.39
N ILE A 202 -5.54 15.24 -16.23
CA ILE A 202 -4.10 15.02 -15.98
C ILE A 202 -3.27 15.38 -17.22
N GLU A 203 -3.70 14.95 -18.42
CA GLU A 203 -3.04 15.26 -19.69
C GLU A 203 -2.99 16.77 -19.95
N ASN A 204 -4.09 17.45 -19.68
CA ASN A 204 -4.23 18.88 -19.88
C ASN A 204 -3.54 19.70 -18.76
N ARG A 205 -2.96 19.05 -17.75
CA ARG A 205 -2.35 19.75 -16.60
C ARG A 205 -3.33 20.66 -15.83
N GLU A 206 -4.53 20.12 -15.57
CA GLU A 206 -5.63 20.81 -14.90
C GLU A 206 -5.86 20.24 -13.47
N PRO A 207 -5.07 20.63 -12.44
CA PRO A 207 -5.14 20.03 -11.09
C PRO A 207 -6.53 20.12 -10.45
N GLU A 208 -7.19 21.28 -10.53
CA GLU A 208 -8.49 21.47 -9.89
C GLU A 208 -9.62 20.72 -10.62
N ALA A 209 -9.51 20.55 -11.94
CA ALA A 209 -10.43 19.69 -12.70
C ALA A 209 -10.25 18.22 -12.28
N ALA A 210 -9.01 17.72 -12.22
CA ALA A 210 -8.71 16.36 -11.78
C ALA A 210 -9.21 16.11 -10.35
N ARG A 211 -8.97 17.04 -9.41
CA ARG A 211 -9.48 17.01 -8.04
C ARG A 211 -10.99 16.88 -8.00
N SER A 212 -11.68 17.78 -8.68
CA SER A 212 -13.15 17.85 -8.68
C SER A 212 -13.79 16.61 -9.29
N ILE A 213 -13.26 16.09 -10.39
CA ILE A 213 -13.77 14.88 -11.05
C ILE A 213 -13.59 13.68 -10.13
N MET A 214 -12.41 13.53 -9.53
CA MET A 214 -12.11 12.43 -8.59
C MET A 214 -13.02 12.49 -7.36
N ALA A 215 -13.18 13.66 -6.73
CA ALA A 215 -14.04 13.85 -5.57
C ALA A 215 -15.50 13.45 -5.87
N LYS A 216 -16.07 13.94 -6.97
CA LYS A 216 -17.44 13.60 -7.40
C LYS A 216 -17.59 12.11 -7.69
N SER A 217 -16.60 11.49 -8.32
CA SER A 217 -16.62 10.05 -8.61
C SER A 217 -16.68 9.21 -7.33
N LEU A 218 -15.86 9.55 -6.33
CA LEU A 218 -15.81 8.85 -5.07
C LEU A 218 -17.06 9.11 -4.20
N GLU A 219 -17.59 10.32 -4.21
CA GLU A 219 -18.84 10.64 -3.53
C GLU A 219 -20.01 9.79 -4.09
N VAL A 220 -20.10 9.65 -5.40
CA VAL A 220 -21.11 8.77 -6.04
C VAL A 220 -20.90 7.31 -5.63
N ALA A 221 -19.65 6.84 -5.56
CA ALA A 221 -19.34 5.49 -5.11
C ALA A 221 -19.72 5.27 -3.63
N LEU A 222 -19.43 6.22 -2.75
CA LEU A 222 -19.79 6.15 -1.32
C LEU A 222 -21.31 6.13 -1.13
N ARG A 223 -22.04 7.05 -1.77
CA ARG A 223 -23.52 7.06 -1.74
C ARG A 223 -24.14 5.77 -2.26
N ARG A 224 -23.50 5.12 -3.22
CA ARG A 224 -23.92 3.79 -3.66
C ARG A 224 -23.76 2.77 -2.56
N TRP A 225 -22.61 2.69 -1.91
CA TRP A 225 -22.38 1.77 -0.80
C TRP A 225 -23.34 1.99 0.35
N GLU A 226 -23.66 3.23 0.67
CA GLU A 226 -24.69 3.57 1.67
C GLU A 226 -26.06 2.96 1.36
N ARG A 227 -26.38 2.79 0.07
CA ARG A 227 -27.66 2.17 -0.36
C ARG A 227 -27.58 0.65 -0.50
N THR A 228 -26.45 0.12 -1.00
CA THR A 228 -26.36 -1.30 -1.37
C THR A 228 -25.73 -2.18 -0.30
N ALA A 229 -24.91 -1.63 0.57
CA ALA A 229 -24.20 -2.35 1.62
C ALA A 229 -24.04 -1.51 2.91
N PRO A 230 -25.14 -0.93 3.47
CA PRO A 230 -25.05 -0.05 4.65
C PRO A 230 -24.48 -0.76 5.87
N ASP A 231 -24.77 -2.05 6.04
CA ASP A 231 -24.27 -2.82 7.18
C ASP A 231 -22.79 -3.13 7.08
N GLN A 232 -22.26 -3.30 5.88
CA GLN A 232 -20.81 -3.43 5.67
C GLN A 232 -20.07 -2.16 6.09
N LEU A 233 -20.60 -0.98 5.79
CA LEU A 233 -20.01 0.30 6.21
C LEU A 233 -19.96 0.47 7.73
N LYS A 234 -20.89 -0.15 8.46
CA LYS A 234 -20.95 -0.09 9.93
C LYS A 234 -20.03 -1.09 10.61
N GLN A 235 -19.56 -2.11 9.89
CA GLN A 235 -18.69 -3.13 10.48
C GLN A 235 -17.41 -2.49 11.02
N PRO A 236 -16.91 -2.96 12.17
CA PRO A 236 -15.61 -2.55 12.65
C PRO A 236 -14.51 -3.04 11.71
N VAL A 237 -13.45 -2.28 11.63
CA VAL A 237 -12.24 -2.71 10.92
C VAL A 237 -11.69 -3.95 11.62
N SER A 238 -11.50 -5.04 10.88
CA SER A 238 -10.84 -6.24 11.38
C SER A 238 -9.36 -6.20 11.06
N TRP A 239 -8.54 -6.74 11.96
CA TRP A 239 -7.11 -6.88 11.72
C TRP A 239 -6.86 -7.81 10.53
N ILE A 240 -5.99 -7.35 9.66
CA ILE A 240 -5.51 -8.10 8.49
C ILE A 240 -4.07 -8.50 8.78
N ALA A 241 -3.82 -9.80 8.96
CA ALA A 241 -2.43 -10.28 9.04
C ALA A 241 -1.72 -10.01 7.71
N SER A 242 -0.46 -9.57 7.76
CA SER A 242 0.36 -9.56 6.56
C SER A 242 0.69 -11.01 6.20
N ASP A 243 0.22 -11.48 5.05
CA ASP A 243 0.67 -12.75 4.50
C ASP A 243 2.15 -12.60 4.10
N ASP A 244 3.01 -13.44 4.69
CA ASP A 244 4.44 -13.54 4.39
C ASP A 244 4.70 -14.23 3.04
#